data_7cc574f2c5507cfca267812f6bad36b1
#
_entry.id   7cc574f2c5507cfca267812f6bad36b1
#
_cell.length_a   1.000
_cell.length_b   1.000
_cell.length_c   1.000
_cell.angle_alpha   90.00
_cell.angle_beta   90.00
_cell.angle_gamma   90.00
#
_symmetry.space_group_name_H-M   'P 1'
#
loop_
_entity.id
_entity.type
_entity.pdbx_description
1 polymer ?
#
loop_
_entity_poly.entity_id
_entity_poly.type
_entity_poly.pdbx_seq_one_letter_code
_entity_poly.pdbx_strand_id
1 'polypeptide(L)'
;MANVYTIYADHKDNISAHEFVSKMSVFLNRLVENKKMICYRITRMKLGFRSMDLPEFRIDMEFKNMQQLDDAMSGVLRNDNNIEDEHEGFNHLVDVETIQHFLYRDYPDDV
;
A
#
# COMPACT_ATOMS: atom_id res chain seq x y z
N MET A 1 -17.21 -6.04 7.69
CA MET A 1 -17.09 -5.87 6.24
C MET A 1 -15.74 -5.27 5.92
N ALA A 2 -14.87 -6.02 5.28
CA ALA A 2 -13.51 -5.57 4.99
C ALA A 2 -13.49 -4.62 3.81
N ASN A 3 -12.55 -3.67 3.85
CA ASN A 3 -12.24 -2.78 2.75
C ASN A 3 -10.79 -3.05 2.32
N VAL A 4 -10.56 -3.09 1.03
CA VAL A 4 -9.23 -3.32 0.47
C VAL A 4 -8.80 -2.09 -0.32
N TYR A 5 -7.73 -1.46 0.14
CA TYR A 5 -7.14 -0.32 -0.56
C TYR A 5 -6.01 -0.86 -1.41
N THR A 6 -6.17 -0.76 -2.72
CA THR A 6 -5.23 -1.32 -3.70
C THR A 6 -4.47 -0.20 -4.37
N ILE A 7 -3.15 -0.31 -4.39
CA ILE A 7 -2.29 0.63 -5.09
C ILE A 7 -1.49 -0.13 -6.15
N TYR A 8 -1.41 0.44 -7.35
CA TYR A 8 -0.46 0.03 -8.38
C TYR A 8 0.62 1.09 -8.46
N ALA A 9 1.88 0.69 -8.52
CA ALA A 9 2.99 1.63 -8.57
C ALA A 9 4.24 0.99 -9.17
N ASP A 10 5.11 1.82 -9.76
CA ASP A 10 6.45 1.42 -10.18
C ASP A 10 7.47 2.06 -9.25
N HIS A 11 8.60 1.39 -9.04
CA HIS A 11 9.74 2.01 -8.38
C HIS A 11 10.51 2.85 -9.39
N LYS A 12 11.35 3.76 -8.91
CA LYS A 12 12.22 4.57 -9.75
C LYS A 12 13.25 3.68 -10.45
N ASP A 13 13.70 4.12 -11.62
CA ASP A 13 14.61 3.34 -12.47
C ASP A 13 15.94 3.00 -11.79
N ASN A 14 16.44 3.89 -10.95
CA ASN A 14 17.72 3.69 -10.26
C ASN A 14 17.60 2.90 -8.94
N ILE A 15 16.42 2.38 -8.63
CA ILE A 15 16.13 1.65 -7.39
C ILE A 15 15.79 0.22 -7.76
N SER A 16 16.31 -0.75 -7.00
CA SER A 16 15.97 -2.15 -7.22
C SER A 16 14.57 -2.49 -6.69
N ALA A 17 13.96 -3.49 -7.30
CA ALA A 17 12.66 -4.00 -6.81
C ALA A 17 12.79 -4.47 -5.36
N HIS A 18 13.90 -5.12 -5.02
CA HIS A 18 14.13 -5.62 -3.66
C HIS A 18 14.15 -4.48 -2.64
N GLU A 19 14.87 -3.39 -2.94
CA GLU A 19 14.93 -2.25 -2.04
C GLU A 19 13.57 -1.59 -1.87
N PHE A 20 12.85 -1.42 -2.98
CA PHE A 20 11.50 -0.84 -2.97
C PHE A 20 10.56 -1.66 -2.08
N VAL A 21 10.49 -2.97 -2.30
CA VAL A 21 9.60 -3.85 -1.54
C VAL A 21 10.03 -3.95 -0.08
N SER A 22 11.33 -3.99 0.20
CA SER A 22 11.83 -4.05 1.58
C SER A 22 11.43 -2.83 2.39
N LYS A 23 11.60 -1.64 1.82
CA LYS A 23 11.22 -0.39 2.50
C LYS A 23 9.72 -0.28 2.69
N MET A 24 8.95 -0.65 1.67
CA MET A 24 7.50 -0.64 1.76
C MET A 24 7.01 -1.61 2.83
N SER A 25 7.61 -2.79 2.91
CA SER A 25 7.24 -3.79 3.91
C SER A 25 7.49 -3.31 5.34
N VAL A 26 8.57 -2.57 5.57
CA VAL A 26 8.83 -1.98 6.90
C VAL A 26 7.67 -1.07 7.31
N PHE A 27 7.25 -0.19 6.41
CA PHE A 27 6.14 0.72 6.68
C PHE A 27 4.82 -0.03 6.92
N LEU A 28 4.49 -0.97 6.03
CA LEU A 28 3.22 -1.69 6.12
C LEU A 28 3.16 -2.61 7.34
N ASN A 29 4.27 -3.25 7.67
CA ASN A 29 4.36 -4.07 8.89
C ASN A 29 4.14 -3.24 10.15
N ARG A 30 4.63 -2.00 10.16
CA ARG A 30 4.40 -1.11 11.28
C ARG A 30 2.91 -0.82 11.47
N LEU A 31 2.20 -0.60 10.37
CA LEU A 31 0.76 -0.37 10.44
C LEU A 31 0.02 -1.59 10.98
N VAL A 32 0.42 -2.79 10.56
CA VAL A 32 -0.19 -4.02 11.08
C VAL A 32 0.12 -4.20 12.56
N GLU A 33 1.37 -4.00 12.98
CA GLU A 33 1.78 -4.11 14.38
C GLU A 33 1.02 -3.13 15.27
N ASN A 34 0.75 -1.93 14.77
CA ASN A 34 0.02 -0.90 15.51
C ASN A 34 -1.50 -1.05 15.39
N LYS A 35 -1.98 -2.15 14.82
CA LYS A 35 -3.41 -2.46 14.63
C LYS A 35 -4.13 -1.42 13.79
N LYS A 36 -3.42 -0.79 12.86
CA LYS A 36 -3.98 0.19 11.91
C LYS A 36 -4.39 -0.46 10.61
N MET A 37 -4.05 -1.73 10.41
CA MET A 37 -4.31 -2.50 9.21
C MET A 37 -4.42 -3.97 9.60
N ILE A 38 -5.27 -4.74 8.92
CA ILE A 38 -5.40 -6.18 9.18
C ILE A 38 -4.19 -6.92 8.58
N CYS A 39 -3.98 -6.73 7.29
CA CYS A 39 -2.88 -7.39 6.57
C CYS A 39 -2.66 -6.67 5.25
N TYR A 40 -1.59 -7.05 4.56
CA TYR A 40 -1.31 -6.54 3.23
C TYR A 40 -0.70 -7.64 2.39
N ARG A 41 -0.69 -7.42 1.08
CA ARG A 41 -0.06 -8.33 0.12
C ARG A 41 0.57 -7.51 -0.99
N ILE A 42 1.80 -7.87 -1.35
CA ILE A 42 2.52 -7.23 -2.46
C ILE A 42 2.69 -8.27 -3.55
N THR A 43 2.22 -7.95 -4.75
CA THR A 43 2.38 -8.82 -5.92
C THR A 43 3.05 -8.06 -7.04
N ARG A 44 3.72 -8.79 -7.91
CA ARG A 44 4.42 -8.24 -9.06
C ARG A 44 3.87 -8.88 -10.32
N MET A 45 3.60 -8.07 -11.33
CA MET A 45 3.16 -8.57 -12.62
C MET A 45 4.21 -9.51 -13.21
N LYS A 46 3.76 -10.62 -13.78
CA LYS A 46 4.64 -11.60 -14.40
C LYS A 46 4.30 -11.76 -15.88
N LEU A 47 5.36 -11.92 -16.69
CA LEU A 47 5.26 -12.23 -18.11
C LEU A 47 4.47 -11.20 -18.93
N GLY A 48 4.23 -10.01 -18.37
CA GLY A 48 3.48 -8.97 -19.06
C GLY A 48 2.02 -9.27 -19.27
N PHE A 49 1.43 -10.21 -18.52
CA PHE A 49 0.00 -10.52 -18.63
C PHE A 49 -0.84 -9.41 -18.05
N ARG A 50 -1.20 -8.45 -18.89
CA ARG A 50 -2.11 -7.37 -18.54
C ARG A 50 -2.85 -6.90 -19.77
N SER A 51 -4.11 -6.53 -19.56
CA SER A 51 -4.96 -6.04 -20.63
C SER A 51 -4.92 -4.53 -20.80
N MET A 52 -4.25 -3.85 -19.86
CA MET A 52 -4.07 -2.40 -19.91
C MET A 52 -2.73 -2.04 -19.26
N ASP A 53 -2.27 -0.83 -19.46
CA ASP A 53 -0.96 -0.40 -19.00
C ASP A 53 -1.00 0.02 -17.52
N LEU A 54 -1.00 -0.97 -16.64
CA LEU A 54 -0.88 -0.76 -15.19
C LEU A 54 0.57 -0.90 -14.76
N PRO A 55 0.98 -0.20 -13.68
CA PRO A 55 2.30 -0.39 -13.08
C PRO A 55 2.56 -1.82 -12.65
N GLU A 56 3.84 -2.15 -12.46
CA GLU A 56 4.27 -3.53 -12.24
C GLU A 56 3.87 -4.11 -10.88
N PHE A 57 3.93 -3.28 -9.82
CA PHE A 57 3.64 -3.73 -8.46
C PHE A 57 2.22 -3.41 -8.05
N ARG A 58 1.59 -4.36 -7.37
CA ARG A 58 0.27 -4.20 -6.79
C ARG A 58 0.35 -4.44 -5.29
N ILE A 59 -0.15 -3.49 -4.52
CA ILE A 59 -0.17 -3.57 -3.06
C ILE A 59 -1.63 -3.55 -2.61
N ASP A 60 -2.09 -4.64 -2.02
CA ASP A 60 -3.42 -4.74 -1.43
C ASP A 60 -3.30 -4.60 0.08
N MET A 61 -4.03 -3.63 0.64
CA MET A 61 -4.03 -3.34 2.07
C MET A 61 -5.44 -3.54 2.59
N GLU A 62 -5.61 -4.49 3.50
CA GLU A 62 -6.92 -4.83 4.03
C GLU A 62 -7.18 -4.14 5.36
N PHE A 63 -8.31 -3.46 5.43
CA PHE A 63 -8.77 -2.75 6.63
C PHE A 63 -10.10 -3.35 7.08
N LYS A 64 -10.29 -3.41 8.39
CA LYS A 64 -11.50 -3.92 9.02
C LYS A 64 -12.74 -3.13 8.57
N ASN A 65 -12.59 -1.80 8.49
CA ASN A 65 -13.64 -0.87 8.10
C ASN A 65 -13.02 0.46 7.69
N MET A 66 -13.86 1.40 7.27
CA MET A 66 -13.38 2.72 6.84
C MET A 66 -12.75 3.52 7.98
N GLN A 67 -13.21 3.30 9.22
CA GLN A 67 -12.64 3.99 10.37
C GLN A 67 -11.18 3.59 10.59
N GLN A 68 -10.88 2.30 10.47
CA GLN A 68 -9.49 1.84 10.60
C GLN A 68 -8.61 2.44 9.49
N LEU A 69 -9.10 2.49 8.25
CA LEU A 69 -8.39 3.13 7.16
C LEU A 69 -8.10 4.61 7.45
N ASP A 70 -9.11 5.33 7.90
CA ASP A 70 -8.99 6.74 8.22
C ASP A 70 -7.97 6.96 9.36
N ASP A 71 -8.04 6.12 10.40
CA ASP A 71 -7.09 6.19 11.51
C ASP A 71 -5.66 5.94 11.05
N ALA A 72 -5.47 4.99 10.14
CA ALA A 72 -4.14 4.71 9.59
C ALA A 72 -3.59 5.90 8.82
N MET A 73 -4.39 6.50 7.94
CA MET A 73 -3.96 7.65 7.15
C MET A 73 -3.70 8.87 8.04
N SER A 74 -4.56 9.11 9.03
CA SER A 74 -4.39 10.20 9.98
C SER A 74 -3.15 10.00 10.85
N GLY A 75 -2.86 8.76 11.23
CA GLY A 75 -1.65 8.42 12.00
C GLY A 75 -0.37 8.73 11.23
N VAL A 76 -0.36 8.47 9.91
CA VAL A 76 0.78 8.81 9.06
C VAL A 76 0.98 10.33 9.05
N LEU A 77 -0.09 11.11 8.89
CA LEU A 77 -0.01 12.57 8.87
C LEU A 77 0.48 13.15 10.20
N ARG A 78 0.15 12.50 11.33
CA ARG A 78 0.60 12.93 12.65
C ARG A 78 1.96 12.37 13.05
N ASN A 79 2.54 11.51 12.20
CA ASN A 79 3.79 10.81 12.48
C ASN A 79 3.74 9.98 13.78
N ASP A 80 2.62 9.32 14.02
CA ASP A 80 2.46 8.45 15.18
C ASP A 80 3.52 7.33 15.17
N ASN A 81 4.24 7.15 16.29
CA ASN A 81 5.29 6.15 16.43
C ASN A 81 6.36 6.22 15.32
N ASN A 82 6.63 7.41 14.80
CA ASN A 82 7.60 7.65 13.72
C ASN A 82 7.24 6.97 12.41
N ILE A 83 5.97 6.68 12.19
CA ILE A 83 5.51 6.00 10.98
C ILE A 83 5.78 6.82 9.72
N GLU A 84 5.76 8.15 9.83
CA GLU A 84 6.03 9.02 8.68
C GLU A 84 7.46 8.86 8.18
N ASP A 85 8.41 8.63 9.06
CA ASP A 85 9.80 8.39 8.66
C ASP A 85 9.91 7.14 7.80
N GLU A 86 9.20 6.08 8.15
CA GLU A 86 9.19 4.85 7.39
C GLU A 86 8.40 5.01 6.08
N HIS A 87 7.32 5.77 6.10
CA HIS A 87 6.54 6.10 4.91
C HIS A 87 7.42 6.88 3.92
N GLU A 88 8.13 7.89 4.37
CA GLU A 88 9.05 8.64 3.51
C GLU A 88 10.20 7.76 3.01
N GLY A 89 10.66 6.82 3.84
CA GLY A 89 11.74 5.92 3.50
C GLY A 89 11.48 5.15 2.20
N PHE A 90 10.25 4.68 1.98
CA PHE A 90 9.93 4.01 0.72
C PHE A 90 9.32 4.97 -0.32
N ASN A 91 8.66 6.03 0.12
CA ASN A 91 8.00 6.96 -0.79
C ASN A 91 8.98 7.64 -1.75
N HIS A 92 10.23 7.82 -1.33
CA HIS A 92 11.29 8.33 -2.20
C HIS A 92 11.68 7.36 -3.31
N LEU A 93 11.31 6.09 -3.18
CA LEU A 93 11.65 5.04 -4.14
C LEU A 93 10.56 4.82 -5.18
N VAL A 94 9.38 5.38 -4.95
CA VAL A 94 8.21 5.25 -5.84
C VAL A 94 8.29 6.29 -6.95
N ASP A 95 7.99 5.86 -8.17
CA ASP A 95 7.70 6.80 -9.25
C ASP A 95 6.25 7.27 -9.05
N VAL A 96 6.09 8.44 -8.43
CA VAL A 96 4.77 8.94 -8.01
C VAL A 96 3.83 9.19 -9.17
N GLU A 97 4.36 9.41 -10.37
CA GLU A 97 3.53 9.62 -11.56
C GLU A 97 2.82 8.34 -12.00
N THR A 98 3.30 7.18 -11.57
CA THR A 98 2.72 5.89 -11.95
C THR A 98 1.61 5.43 -11.01
N ILE A 99 1.44 6.06 -9.85
CA ILE A 99 0.53 5.59 -8.83
C ILE A 99 -0.91 5.59 -9.32
N GLN A 100 -1.56 4.42 -9.23
CA GLN A 100 -2.99 4.23 -9.45
C GLN A 100 -3.55 3.61 -8.18
N HIS A 101 -4.70 4.09 -7.70
CA HIS A 101 -5.26 3.56 -6.46
C HIS A 101 -6.76 3.34 -6.58
N PHE A 102 -7.24 2.33 -5.87
CA PHE A 102 -8.62 1.89 -5.90
C PHE A 102 -9.04 1.43 -4.51
N LEU A 103 -10.30 1.63 -4.15
CA LEU A 103 -10.83 1.15 -2.89
C LEU A 103 -11.96 0.17 -3.18
N TYR A 104 -11.82 -1.05 -2.66
CA TYR A 104 -12.80 -2.11 -2.81
C TYR A 104 -13.41 -2.46 -1.46
N ARG A 105 -14.63 -2.96 -1.48
CA ARG A 105 -15.31 -3.51 -0.32
C ARG A 105 -15.76 -4.91 -0.65
N ASP A 106 -15.73 -5.80 0.33
CA ASP A 106 -16.24 -7.16 0.15
C ASP A 106 -17.71 -7.13 -0.32
N TYR A 107 -18.05 -8.06 -1.17
CA TYR A 107 -19.39 -8.20 -1.70
C TYR A 107 -19.95 -9.58 -1.35
N PRO A 108 -21.23 -9.70 -0.94
CA PRO A 108 -22.16 -8.58 -0.75
C PRO A 108 -21.84 -7.80 0.52
N ASP A 109 -22.05 -6.48 0.48
CA ASP A 109 -21.88 -5.66 1.66
C ASP A 109 -23.21 -5.47 2.38
N ASP A 110 -23.12 -5.10 3.66
CA ASP A 110 -24.29 -5.01 4.54
C ASP A 110 -24.92 -3.61 4.57
N VAL A 111 -24.48 -2.77 3.69
CA VAL A 111 -24.91 -1.36 3.74
C VAL A 111 -26.08 -1.11 2.82
#